data_57cdda8a1722d42ef0ff4692c3353d31
#
_entry.id   57cdda8a1722d42ef0ff4692c3353d31
#
_cell.length_a   1.000
_cell.length_b   1.000
_cell.length_c   1.000
_cell.angle_alpha   90.00
_cell.angle_beta   90.00
_cell.angle_gamma   90.00
#
_symmetry.space_group_name_H-M   'P 1'
#
loop_
_entity.id
_entity.type
_entity.pdbx_description
1 polymer ?
#
loop_
_entity_poly.entity_id
_entity_poly.type
_entity_poly.pdbx_seq_one_letter_code
_entity_poly.pdbx_strand_id
1 'polypeptide(L)'
;MLEICSRCGEMKETATPKGEHKFETHSVAATCTNPGYTVRECSICGERHIEDITATLAHKYEDHVIPATCEYGGKTIHRCDGCGSAIATDYTEPLGHSWDKGTLVTNATCTGEGVMEYHCVRCGEHRIEGNAAAGHIPGSAATCTEPQRCTICGAVLNLSLIHI
;
A
#
# COMPACT_ATOMS: atom_id res chain seq x y z
N MET A 1 6.77 -8.95 -67.18
CA MET A 1 6.86 -8.25 -68.44
C MET A 1 5.71 -8.72 -69.31
N LEU A 2 4.89 -7.85 -69.87
CA LEU A 2 3.79 -8.18 -70.76
C LEU A 2 4.35 -8.26 -72.18
N GLU A 3 4.35 -9.42 -72.79
CA GLU A 3 4.69 -9.58 -74.18
C GLU A 3 3.40 -9.68 -74.99
N ILE A 4 3.26 -8.77 -75.94
CA ILE A 4 2.13 -8.76 -76.88
C ILE A 4 2.55 -9.49 -78.13
N CYS A 5 1.85 -10.54 -78.48
CA CYS A 5 2.09 -11.25 -79.76
C CYS A 5 1.80 -10.31 -80.93
N SER A 6 2.82 -9.97 -81.71
CA SER A 6 2.70 -9.09 -82.89
C SER A 6 1.82 -9.66 -84.00
N ARG A 7 1.40 -10.90 -83.91
CA ARG A 7 0.65 -11.61 -84.96
C ARG A 7 -0.82 -11.85 -84.65
N CYS A 8 -1.17 -11.98 -83.36
CA CYS A 8 -2.56 -12.25 -82.92
C CYS A 8 -3.09 -11.25 -81.87
N GLY A 9 -2.26 -10.36 -81.33
CA GLY A 9 -2.64 -9.41 -80.29
C GLY A 9 -2.84 -10.06 -78.91
N GLU A 10 -2.55 -11.32 -78.68
CA GLU A 10 -2.70 -12.00 -77.42
C GLU A 10 -1.62 -11.55 -76.44
N MET A 11 -2.04 -11.15 -75.24
CA MET A 11 -1.13 -10.77 -74.17
C MET A 11 -0.74 -12.01 -73.38
N LYS A 12 0.53 -12.35 -73.36
CA LYS A 12 1.10 -13.40 -72.55
C LYS A 12 1.83 -12.75 -71.38
N GLU A 13 1.31 -12.95 -70.20
CA GLU A 13 2.09 -12.64 -69.00
C GLU A 13 3.18 -13.69 -68.83
N THR A 14 4.38 -13.34 -69.16
CA THR A 14 5.54 -14.10 -68.73
C THR A 14 5.73 -13.84 -67.25
N ALA A 15 5.30 -14.83 -66.43
CA ALA A 15 5.65 -14.81 -65.00
C ALA A 15 7.17 -14.71 -64.91
N THR A 16 7.66 -13.57 -64.39
CA THR A 16 9.07 -13.46 -64.01
C THR A 16 9.38 -14.63 -63.09
N PRO A 17 10.42 -15.42 -63.32
CA PRO A 17 10.79 -16.50 -62.42
C PRO A 17 10.94 -15.88 -61.02
N LYS A 18 10.26 -16.44 -60.06
CA LYS A 18 10.38 -16.06 -58.66
C LYS A 18 11.85 -16.17 -58.29
N GLY A 19 12.50 -15.04 -58.10
CA GLY A 19 13.94 -15.00 -57.79
C GLY A 19 14.22 -15.85 -56.54
N GLU A 20 15.42 -16.37 -56.46
CA GLU A 20 15.83 -17.15 -55.26
C GLU A 20 15.68 -16.28 -54.01
N HIS A 21 14.92 -16.75 -53.04
CA HIS A 21 14.78 -16.08 -51.73
C HIS A 21 16.05 -16.31 -50.91
N LYS A 22 16.64 -15.27 -50.40
CA LYS A 22 17.74 -15.33 -49.44
C LYS A 22 17.22 -14.98 -48.06
N PHE A 23 16.92 -16.03 -47.26
CA PHE A 23 16.39 -15.88 -45.91
C PHE A 23 17.51 -15.68 -44.89
N GLU A 24 17.34 -14.68 -44.04
CA GLU A 24 18.09 -14.51 -42.81
C GLU A 24 17.20 -14.91 -41.62
N THR A 25 17.79 -15.56 -40.62
CA THR A 25 17.05 -16.13 -39.48
C THR A 25 17.38 -15.35 -38.21
N HIS A 26 16.35 -14.90 -37.51
CA HIS A 26 16.44 -14.21 -36.24
C HIS A 26 15.57 -14.92 -35.21
N SER A 27 16.14 -15.29 -34.06
CA SER A 27 15.39 -15.91 -32.96
C SER A 27 15.02 -14.88 -31.92
N VAL A 28 13.75 -14.92 -31.51
CA VAL A 28 13.22 -14.13 -30.39
C VAL A 28 12.96 -15.10 -29.23
N ALA A 29 13.64 -14.91 -28.12
CA ALA A 29 13.49 -15.75 -26.95
C ALA A 29 12.11 -15.55 -26.28
N ALA A 30 11.53 -16.63 -25.76
CA ALA A 30 10.32 -16.56 -24.96
C ALA A 30 10.58 -15.76 -23.67
N THR A 31 9.57 -15.02 -23.27
CA THR A 31 9.49 -14.38 -21.95
C THR A 31 8.30 -14.92 -21.18
N CYS A 32 8.09 -14.49 -19.94
CA CYS A 32 6.89 -14.89 -19.19
C CYS A 32 5.60 -14.21 -19.67
N THR A 33 5.70 -13.24 -20.60
CA THR A 33 4.56 -12.53 -21.18
C THR A 33 4.38 -12.82 -22.67
N ASN A 34 5.43 -13.18 -23.36
CA ASN A 34 5.40 -13.40 -24.80
C ASN A 34 6.05 -14.74 -25.18
N PRO A 35 5.47 -15.47 -26.14
CA PRO A 35 6.08 -16.68 -26.68
C PRO A 35 7.39 -16.35 -27.42
N GLY A 36 8.30 -17.29 -27.46
CA GLY A 36 9.46 -17.21 -28.33
C GLY A 36 9.12 -17.71 -29.74
N TYR A 37 9.89 -17.27 -30.73
CA TYR A 37 9.72 -17.69 -32.12
C TYR A 37 10.97 -17.40 -32.94
N THR A 38 11.04 -18.04 -34.09
CA THR A 38 12.07 -17.79 -35.11
C THR A 38 11.45 -17.07 -36.29
N VAL A 39 12.04 -15.96 -36.71
CA VAL A 39 11.65 -15.23 -37.92
C VAL A 39 12.67 -15.51 -39.01
N ARG A 40 12.20 -15.95 -40.18
CA ARG A 40 12.96 -16.01 -41.39
C ARG A 40 12.50 -14.90 -42.30
N GLU A 41 13.37 -13.94 -42.58
CA GLU A 41 13.09 -12.76 -43.43
C GLU A 41 13.94 -12.81 -44.67
N CYS A 42 13.29 -12.67 -45.86
CA CYS A 42 14.00 -12.62 -47.10
C CYS A 42 14.63 -11.23 -47.29
N SER A 43 15.95 -11.15 -47.37
CA SER A 43 16.69 -9.92 -47.56
C SER A 43 16.45 -9.24 -48.91
N ILE A 44 15.83 -9.94 -49.87
CA ILE A 44 15.57 -9.43 -51.21
C ILE A 44 14.16 -8.85 -51.32
N CYS A 45 13.13 -9.55 -50.83
CA CYS A 45 11.72 -9.16 -51.00
C CYS A 45 11.01 -8.80 -49.68
N GLY A 46 11.63 -8.99 -48.51
CA GLY A 46 11.05 -8.69 -47.21
C GLY A 46 9.98 -9.72 -46.76
N GLU A 47 9.82 -10.85 -47.48
CA GLU A 47 8.89 -11.91 -47.10
C GLU A 47 9.32 -12.50 -45.77
N ARG A 48 8.35 -12.65 -44.82
CA ARG A 48 8.60 -13.10 -43.45
C ARG A 48 7.84 -14.38 -43.15
N HIS A 49 8.52 -15.32 -42.55
CA HIS A 49 7.95 -16.57 -42.03
C HIS A 49 8.26 -16.65 -40.54
N ILE A 50 7.23 -16.97 -39.74
CA ILE A 50 7.39 -17.20 -38.31
C ILE A 50 7.33 -18.72 -38.10
N GLU A 51 8.37 -19.23 -37.48
CA GLU A 51 8.55 -20.68 -37.26
C GLU A 51 8.94 -20.91 -35.76
N ASP A 52 8.94 -22.18 -35.35
CA ASP A 52 9.44 -22.60 -34.02
C ASP A 52 8.84 -21.84 -32.85
N ILE A 53 7.52 -21.63 -32.86
CA ILE A 53 6.84 -20.90 -31.78
C ILE A 53 6.94 -21.75 -30.50
N THR A 54 7.54 -21.18 -29.45
CA THR A 54 7.67 -21.76 -28.12
C THR A 54 6.70 -21.11 -27.15
N ALA A 55 6.22 -21.87 -26.16
CA ALA A 55 5.33 -21.31 -25.13
C ALA A 55 6.02 -20.20 -24.31
N THR A 56 5.21 -19.35 -23.67
CA THR A 56 5.69 -18.39 -22.68
C THR A 56 6.38 -19.11 -21.52
N LEU A 57 7.38 -18.49 -20.92
CA LEU A 57 8.02 -19.00 -19.72
C LEU A 57 7.07 -18.87 -18.51
N ALA A 58 7.23 -19.74 -17.53
CA ALA A 58 6.55 -19.57 -16.25
C ALA A 58 7.07 -18.31 -15.52
N HIS A 59 6.18 -17.66 -14.78
CA HIS A 59 6.60 -16.57 -13.91
C HIS A 59 7.48 -17.09 -12.77
N LYS A 60 8.59 -16.42 -12.53
CA LYS A 60 9.45 -16.66 -11.37
C LYS A 60 9.24 -15.51 -10.38
N TYR A 61 8.58 -15.81 -9.26
CA TYR A 61 8.25 -14.83 -8.25
C TYR A 61 9.32 -14.78 -7.16
N GLU A 62 9.62 -13.56 -6.72
CA GLU A 62 10.32 -13.28 -5.45
C GLU A 62 9.33 -12.72 -4.43
N ASP A 63 9.49 -13.15 -3.18
CA ASP A 63 8.60 -12.82 -2.09
C ASP A 63 9.16 -11.65 -1.27
N HIS A 64 8.36 -10.59 -1.17
CA HIS A 64 8.63 -9.44 -0.33
C HIS A 64 7.59 -9.35 0.78
N VAL A 65 7.99 -9.65 2.00
CA VAL A 65 7.12 -9.55 3.18
C VAL A 65 7.09 -8.11 3.66
N ILE A 66 5.91 -7.52 3.70
CA ILE A 66 5.64 -6.23 4.33
C ILE A 66 4.98 -6.52 5.68
N PRO A 67 5.69 -6.32 6.80
CA PRO A 67 5.15 -6.59 8.11
C PRO A 67 4.03 -5.61 8.46
N ALA A 68 3.06 -6.07 9.28
CA ALA A 68 2.05 -5.19 9.82
C ALA A 68 2.67 -4.15 10.76
N THR A 69 2.13 -2.94 10.73
CA THR A 69 2.44 -1.84 11.64
C THR A 69 1.27 -1.62 12.62
N CYS A 70 1.35 -0.62 13.47
CA CYS A 70 0.24 -0.28 14.35
C CYS A 70 -1.02 0.12 13.58
N GLU A 71 -0.87 0.78 12.42
CA GLU A 71 -1.96 1.35 11.63
C GLU A 71 -2.29 0.54 10.37
N TYR A 72 -1.30 -0.11 9.79
CA TYR A 72 -1.44 -0.81 8.52
C TYR A 72 -1.21 -2.30 8.68
N GLY A 73 -2.08 -3.08 8.03
CA GLY A 73 -1.92 -4.52 7.92
C GLY A 73 -0.70 -4.91 7.10
N GLY A 74 -0.16 -6.08 7.38
CA GLY A 74 0.93 -6.68 6.61
C GLY A 74 0.43 -7.45 5.40
N LYS A 75 1.34 -7.80 4.50
CA LYS A 75 1.09 -8.63 3.32
C LYS A 75 2.38 -9.17 2.74
N THR A 76 2.28 -10.23 1.96
CA THR A 76 3.38 -10.72 1.12
C THR A 76 3.14 -10.30 -0.33
N ILE A 77 4.13 -9.70 -0.97
CA ILE A 77 4.10 -9.34 -2.39
C ILE A 77 4.99 -10.33 -3.13
N HIS A 78 4.40 -11.11 -4.03
CA HIS A 78 5.10 -11.97 -4.98
C HIS A 78 5.32 -11.21 -6.27
N ARG A 79 6.55 -10.80 -6.54
CA ARG A 79 6.91 -10.02 -7.73
C ARG A 79 7.68 -10.87 -8.72
N CYS A 80 7.21 -10.89 -9.97
CA CYS A 80 7.95 -11.58 -11.03
C CYS A 80 9.13 -10.74 -11.51
N ASP A 81 10.34 -11.31 -11.46
CA ASP A 81 11.57 -10.63 -11.90
C ASP A 81 11.59 -10.34 -13.40
N GLY A 82 10.96 -11.21 -14.19
CA GLY A 82 11.00 -11.09 -15.65
C GLY A 82 10.08 -10.03 -16.24
N CYS A 83 8.90 -9.78 -15.64
CA CYS A 83 7.91 -8.86 -16.18
C CYS A 83 7.43 -7.79 -15.17
N GLY A 84 7.85 -7.87 -13.91
CA GLY A 84 7.42 -6.97 -12.85
C GLY A 84 5.98 -7.15 -12.36
N SER A 85 5.25 -8.16 -12.89
CA SER A 85 3.91 -8.51 -12.38
C SER A 85 3.98 -8.83 -10.91
N ALA A 86 3.04 -8.31 -10.12
CA ALA A 86 3.01 -8.51 -8.68
C ALA A 86 1.63 -8.95 -8.21
N ILE A 87 1.62 -9.91 -7.28
CA ILE A 87 0.42 -10.42 -6.61
C ILE A 87 0.64 -10.26 -5.12
N ALA A 88 -0.36 -9.75 -4.40
CA ALA A 88 -0.30 -9.64 -2.95
C ALA A 88 -1.18 -10.70 -2.28
N THR A 89 -0.62 -11.38 -1.29
CA THR A 89 -1.26 -12.43 -0.50
C THR A 89 -0.97 -12.24 1.00
N ASP A 90 -1.41 -13.17 1.82
CA ASP A 90 -1.09 -13.27 3.25
C ASP A 90 -1.36 -11.97 4.01
N TYR A 91 -2.50 -11.35 3.73
CA TYR A 91 -2.91 -10.13 4.41
C TYR A 91 -3.12 -10.40 5.90
N THR A 92 -2.53 -9.54 6.72
CA THR A 92 -2.71 -9.53 8.17
C THR A 92 -3.30 -8.20 8.62
N GLU A 93 -4.04 -8.23 9.71
CA GLU A 93 -4.60 -7.01 10.31
C GLU A 93 -3.50 -6.11 10.90
N PRO A 94 -3.78 -4.79 11.05
CA PRO A 94 -2.92 -3.90 11.80
C PRO A 94 -2.71 -4.37 13.23
N LEU A 95 -1.52 -4.16 13.78
CA LEU A 95 -1.19 -4.57 15.15
C LEU A 95 -1.91 -3.76 16.22
N GLY A 96 -2.45 -2.59 15.86
CA GLY A 96 -2.97 -1.63 16.80
C GLY A 96 -1.88 -1.00 17.66
N HIS A 97 -2.25 0.03 18.42
CA HIS A 97 -1.33 0.67 19.35
C HIS A 97 -1.32 -0.09 20.69
N SER A 98 -0.15 -0.27 21.24
CA SER A 98 0.06 -0.79 22.60
C SER A 98 0.57 0.35 23.47
N TRP A 99 -0.36 0.99 24.18
CA TRP A 99 -0.04 2.13 25.03
C TRP A 99 0.65 1.70 26.31
N ASP A 100 1.60 2.51 26.77
CA ASP A 100 2.25 2.36 28.06
C ASP A 100 1.29 2.73 29.22
N LYS A 101 1.82 2.82 30.45
CA LYS A 101 1.04 3.18 31.64
C LYS A 101 0.62 4.63 31.68
N GLY A 102 1.13 5.46 30.76
CA GLY A 102 0.99 6.91 30.75
C GLY A 102 1.84 7.61 31.78
N THR A 103 2.15 8.85 31.45
CA THR A 103 2.87 9.78 32.29
C THR A 103 1.97 10.98 32.62
N LEU A 104 1.94 11.35 33.88
CA LEU A 104 1.17 12.49 34.34
C LEU A 104 1.90 13.79 33.95
N VAL A 105 1.31 14.55 33.01
CA VAL A 105 1.83 15.85 32.55
C VAL A 105 1.36 16.98 33.44
N THR A 106 0.06 16.97 33.79
CA THR A 106 -0.54 18.00 34.66
C THR A 106 -1.47 17.34 35.65
N ASN A 107 -1.31 17.69 36.95
CA ASN A 107 -2.20 17.19 37.99
C ASN A 107 -3.61 17.78 37.84
N ALA A 108 -4.61 16.92 38.05
CA ALA A 108 -5.98 17.37 38.17
C ALA A 108 -6.11 18.29 39.42
N THR A 109 -6.86 19.36 39.27
CA THR A 109 -7.26 20.22 40.40
C THR A 109 -8.67 19.87 40.87
N CYS A 110 -9.19 20.54 41.87
CA CYS A 110 -10.56 20.29 42.33
C CYS A 110 -11.62 20.49 41.25
N THR A 111 -11.38 21.43 40.31
CA THR A 111 -12.33 21.81 39.25
C THR A 111 -11.77 21.65 37.86
N GLY A 112 -10.45 21.50 37.70
CA GLY A 112 -9.77 21.35 36.41
C GLY A 112 -9.28 19.93 36.21
N GLU A 113 -9.41 19.48 35.00
CA GLU A 113 -8.87 18.17 34.57
C GLU A 113 -7.34 18.18 34.59
N GLY A 114 -6.78 17.04 34.90
CA GLY A 114 -5.37 16.75 34.70
C GLY A 114 -5.12 16.25 33.30
N VAL A 115 -3.85 16.07 32.94
CA VAL A 115 -3.41 15.59 31.63
C VAL A 115 -2.48 14.40 31.79
N MET A 116 -2.82 13.31 31.14
CA MET A 116 -2.00 12.12 30.98
C MET A 116 -1.50 12.01 29.56
N GLU A 117 -0.25 11.69 29.38
CA GLU A 117 0.36 11.39 28.09
C GLU A 117 0.75 9.89 28.03
N TYR A 118 0.36 9.24 26.95
CA TYR A 118 0.62 7.82 26.69
C TYR A 118 1.47 7.69 25.44
N HIS A 119 2.42 6.76 25.45
CA HIS A 119 3.25 6.42 24.30
C HIS A 119 2.99 5.00 23.84
N CYS A 120 2.88 4.83 22.53
CA CYS A 120 2.82 3.48 21.96
C CYS A 120 4.20 2.83 22.02
N VAL A 121 4.34 1.70 22.71
CA VAL A 121 5.62 0.99 22.88
C VAL A 121 6.14 0.36 21.57
N ARG A 122 5.32 0.30 20.51
CA ARG A 122 5.68 -0.27 19.21
C ARG A 122 6.14 0.76 18.21
N CYS A 123 5.42 1.87 18.07
CA CYS A 123 5.68 2.90 17.04
C CYS A 123 6.13 4.24 17.60
N GLY A 124 6.08 4.44 18.93
CA GLY A 124 6.45 5.69 19.58
C GLY A 124 5.41 6.81 19.45
N GLU A 125 4.26 6.54 18.81
CA GLU A 125 3.18 7.51 18.75
C GLU A 125 2.66 7.84 20.14
N HIS A 126 2.24 9.08 20.35
CA HIS A 126 1.74 9.55 21.62
C HIS A 126 0.31 10.07 21.49
N ARG A 127 -0.45 9.94 22.58
CA ARG A 127 -1.78 10.51 22.72
C ARG A 127 -1.92 11.15 24.11
N ILE A 128 -2.75 12.16 24.16
CA ILE A 128 -3.05 12.89 25.38
C ILE A 128 -4.49 12.59 25.78
N GLU A 129 -4.69 12.26 27.04
CA GLU A 129 -6.02 12.06 27.61
C GLU A 129 -6.23 12.95 28.83
N GLY A 130 -7.43 13.50 28.96
CA GLY A 130 -7.84 14.20 30.17
C GLY A 130 -8.01 13.23 31.34
N ASN A 131 -7.47 13.57 32.50
CA ASN A 131 -7.73 12.90 33.75
C ASN A 131 -8.75 13.72 34.52
N ALA A 132 -9.85 13.11 34.91
CA ALA A 132 -10.97 13.81 35.54
C ALA A 132 -10.54 14.70 36.72
N ALA A 133 -11.23 15.84 36.89
CA ALA A 133 -11.02 16.73 38.04
C ALA A 133 -11.13 15.96 39.35
N ALA A 134 -10.26 16.26 40.28
CA ALA A 134 -10.18 15.54 41.55
C ALA A 134 -11.44 15.71 42.43
N GLY A 135 -12.24 16.77 42.15
CA GLY A 135 -13.38 17.14 42.96
C GLY A 135 -12.96 17.86 44.25
N HIS A 136 -13.94 18.36 44.96
CA HIS A 136 -13.70 19.00 46.25
C HIS A 136 -13.74 17.96 47.39
N ILE A 137 -12.75 18.02 48.28
CA ILE A 137 -12.72 17.26 49.50
C ILE A 137 -13.24 18.16 50.61
N PRO A 138 -14.44 17.88 51.21
CA PRO A 138 -15.00 18.68 52.25
C PRO A 138 -14.16 18.62 53.55
N GLY A 139 -13.88 19.77 54.10
CA GLY A 139 -13.30 19.91 55.42
C GLY A 139 -14.35 19.80 56.51
N SER A 140 -14.08 20.45 57.66
CA SER A 140 -15.00 20.49 58.80
C SER A 140 -16.39 20.96 58.39
N ALA A 141 -17.41 20.40 58.99
CA ALA A 141 -18.79 20.83 58.75
C ALA A 141 -18.98 22.33 59.02
N ALA A 142 -19.85 22.97 58.24
CA ALA A 142 -20.19 24.34 58.42
C ALA A 142 -20.78 24.60 59.86
N THR A 143 -20.36 25.69 60.47
CA THR A 143 -20.89 26.19 61.75
C THR A 143 -21.67 27.46 61.51
N CYS A 144 -22.30 28.01 62.55
CA CYS A 144 -23.03 29.28 62.44
C CYS A 144 -22.13 30.48 62.05
N THR A 145 -20.81 30.36 62.24
CA THR A 145 -19.86 31.41 61.98
C THR A 145 -18.91 31.13 60.84
N GLU A 146 -18.75 29.85 60.47
CA GLU A 146 -17.77 29.46 59.45
C GLU A 146 -18.39 28.50 58.43
N PRO A 147 -18.20 28.74 57.14
CA PRO A 147 -18.64 27.84 56.07
C PRO A 147 -17.74 26.61 55.97
N GLN A 148 -18.31 25.50 55.50
CA GLN A 148 -17.53 24.35 55.09
C GLN A 148 -16.70 24.71 53.86
N ARG A 149 -15.40 24.39 53.89
CA ARG A 149 -14.47 24.68 52.78
C ARG A 149 -13.79 23.38 52.33
N CYS A 150 -13.44 23.40 51.05
CA CYS A 150 -12.58 22.36 50.51
C CYS A 150 -11.19 22.41 51.18
N THR A 151 -10.69 21.28 51.64
CA THR A 151 -9.37 21.18 52.28
C THR A 151 -8.20 21.45 51.34
N ILE A 152 -8.40 21.29 50.00
CA ILE A 152 -7.36 21.46 48.99
C ILE A 152 -7.33 22.87 48.42
N CYS A 153 -8.48 23.39 47.95
CA CYS A 153 -8.52 24.69 47.24
C CYS A 153 -9.17 25.82 48.04
N GLY A 154 -9.72 25.53 49.23
CA GLY A 154 -10.38 26.53 50.08
C GLY A 154 -11.77 26.99 49.62
N ALA A 155 -12.28 26.47 48.51
CA ALA A 155 -13.59 26.82 47.99
C ALA A 155 -14.68 26.54 49.01
N VAL A 156 -15.64 27.45 49.11
CA VAL A 156 -16.82 27.28 49.98
C VAL A 156 -17.74 26.21 49.36
N LEU A 157 -18.00 25.15 50.09
CA LEU A 157 -18.82 24.03 49.63
C LEU A 157 -20.24 24.12 50.20
N ASN A 158 -20.36 24.59 51.41
CA ASN A 158 -21.64 24.71 52.05
C ASN A 158 -21.65 25.93 53.02
N LEU A 159 -22.74 26.67 52.99
CA LEU A 159 -23.00 27.77 53.92
C LEU A 159 -23.96 27.26 54.98
N SER A 160 -23.65 27.52 56.26
CA SER A 160 -24.65 27.29 57.31
C SER A 160 -25.81 28.25 57.05
N LEU A 161 -27.00 27.72 56.85
CA LEU A 161 -28.24 28.53 56.89
C LEU A 161 -28.47 28.92 58.31
N ILE A 162 -28.23 30.16 58.63
CA ILE A 162 -28.64 30.74 59.89
C ILE A 162 -30.17 30.77 59.86
N HIS A 163 -30.79 29.95 60.72
CA HIS A 163 -32.21 30.10 60.95
C HIS A 163 -32.44 31.41 61.68
N ILE A 164 -33.14 32.33 61.03
CA ILE A 164 -33.68 33.51 61.64
C ILE A 164 -34.91 33.10 62.42
#